data_2787dd8837679ac14b7a85e74023ecfb
#
_entry.id   2787dd8837679ac14b7a85e74023ecfb
#
_cell.length_a   1.000
_cell.length_b   1.000
_cell.length_c   1.000
_cell.angle_alpha   90.00
_cell.angle_beta   90.00
_cell.angle_gamma   90.00
#
_symmetry.space_group_name_H-M   'P 1'
#
loop_
_entity.id
_entity.type
_entity.pdbx_description
1 polymer ?
#
loop_
_entity_poly.entity_id
_entity_poly.type
_entity_poly.pdbx_seq_one_letter_code
_entity_poly.pdbx_strand_id
1 'polypeptide(L)'
;MESNPFIVADAPASDRAAFFRRTYGLVAASFGAFAIALYGFFVSGVAETFMRAIAGIGSWGMLGVMVLFWLGTTAAQSLAFNRASRLTQYAGLGLYVLLQALIFIPLIYYTAIVTKGNPGEILIPACMATGALVVALTAVVFMTNMDFSFLKVAIVIGSICALGIVIVSLFAGWTLGTWFSVAMIVLMATVILYQTNEIKNTMETDQHVAAAFVLFSSFVTLLFYVIRLFAGRRE
;
A
#
# COMPACT_ATOMS: atom_id res chain seq x y z
N MET A 1 -16.90 31.08 -1.90
CA MET A 1 -16.11 30.18 -1.01
C MET A 1 -14.86 30.97 -0.68
N GLU A 2 -14.59 31.22 0.59
CA GLU A 2 -13.31 31.83 1.01
C GLU A 2 -12.19 30.82 0.70
N SER A 3 -11.19 31.28 -0.05
CA SER A 3 -9.98 30.46 -0.33
C SER A 3 -9.23 30.27 0.99
N ASN A 4 -8.99 29.02 1.39
CA ASN A 4 -8.19 28.71 2.56
C ASN A 4 -6.73 28.47 2.12
N PRO A 5 -5.79 29.38 2.36
CA PRO A 5 -4.42 29.28 1.87
C PRO A 5 -3.62 28.11 2.47
N PHE A 6 -4.16 27.44 3.47
CA PHE A 6 -3.55 26.25 4.06
C PHE A 6 -3.87 24.96 3.27
N ILE A 7 -4.94 24.96 2.46
CA ILE A 7 -5.28 23.81 1.61
C ILE A 7 -4.38 23.82 0.37
N VAL A 8 -3.87 22.65 -0.01
CA VAL A 8 -2.94 22.49 -1.16
C VAL A 8 -3.50 23.08 -2.45
N ALA A 9 -4.82 22.94 -2.71
CA ALA A 9 -5.46 23.47 -3.91
C ALA A 9 -5.38 25.01 -4.01
N ASP A 10 -5.53 25.69 -2.87
CA ASP A 10 -5.60 27.15 -2.79
C ASP A 10 -4.24 27.79 -2.43
N ALA A 11 -3.24 26.98 -2.06
CA ALA A 11 -1.92 27.42 -1.65
C ALA A 11 -1.11 28.03 -2.80
N PRO A 12 -0.18 28.98 -2.50
CA PRO A 12 0.77 29.50 -3.48
C PRO A 12 1.51 28.39 -4.21
N ALA A 13 1.86 28.60 -5.48
CA ALA A 13 2.52 27.59 -6.32
C ALA A 13 3.83 27.04 -5.71
N SER A 14 4.59 27.88 -4.99
CA SER A 14 5.80 27.50 -4.26
C SER A 14 5.52 26.48 -3.15
N ASP A 15 4.49 26.71 -2.35
CA ASP A 15 4.14 25.90 -1.19
C ASP A 15 3.54 24.57 -1.64
N ARG A 16 2.70 24.61 -2.68
CA ARG A 16 2.16 23.43 -3.35
C ARG A 16 3.27 22.55 -3.93
N ALA A 17 4.24 23.14 -4.62
CA ALA A 17 5.40 22.42 -5.14
C ALA A 17 6.27 21.82 -4.03
N ALA A 18 6.49 22.57 -2.93
CA ALA A 18 7.22 22.09 -1.77
C ALA A 18 6.51 20.92 -1.08
N PHE A 19 5.18 21.00 -0.93
CA PHE A 19 4.35 19.92 -0.38
C PHE A 19 4.48 18.64 -1.20
N PHE A 20 4.27 18.68 -2.51
CA PHE A 20 4.37 17.50 -3.37
C PHE A 20 5.79 16.93 -3.38
N ARG A 21 6.82 17.76 -3.46
CA ARG A 21 8.21 17.31 -3.39
C ARG A 21 8.51 16.56 -2.09
N ARG A 22 8.05 17.06 -0.93
CA ARG A 22 8.20 16.40 0.37
C ARG A 22 7.41 15.10 0.43
N THR A 23 6.16 15.11 -0.02
CA THR A 23 5.27 13.93 -0.03
C THR A 23 5.86 12.80 -0.87
N TYR A 24 6.17 13.05 -2.15
CA TYR A 24 6.74 12.02 -3.03
C TYR A 24 8.16 11.62 -2.65
N GLY A 25 8.96 12.53 -2.08
CA GLY A 25 10.25 12.22 -1.50
C GLY A 25 10.15 11.25 -0.33
N LEU A 26 9.17 11.43 0.57
CA LEU A 26 8.87 10.50 1.65
C LEU A 26 8.34 9.16 1.15
N VAL A 27 7.50 9.15 0.12
CA VAL A 27 7.04 7.90 -0.52
C VAL A 27 8.24 7.11 -1.05
N ALA A 28 9.14 7.76 -1.77
CA ALA A 28 10.36 7.11 -2.28
C ALA A 28 11.25 6.59 -1.15
N ALA A 29 11.45 7.39 -0.09
CA ALA A 29 12.18 6.98 1.10
C ALA A 29 11.51 5.79 1.80
N SER A 30 10.17 5.75 1.86
CA SER A 30 9.40 4.63 2.43
C SER A 30 9.58 3.34 1.63
N PHE A 31 9.64 3.40 0.30
CA PHE A 31 9.98 2.24 -0.53
C PHE A 31 11.41 1.78 -0.33
N GLY A 32 12.37 2.71 -0.18
CA GLY A 32 13.75 2.38 0.18
C GLY A 32 13.85 1.68 1.53
N ALA A 33 13.19 2.24 2.56
CA ALA A 33 13.12 1.66 3.89
C ALA A 33 12.41 0.28 3.90
N PHE A 34 11.34 0.15 3.11
CA PHE A 34 10.63 -1.12 2.91
C PHE A 34 11.55 -2.20 2.32
N ALA A 35 12.29 -1.88 1.27
CA ALA A 35 13.23 -2.81 0.65
C ALA A 35 14.36 -3.22 1.61
N ILE A 36 14.92 -2.26 2.36
CA ILE A 36 15.94 -2.52 3.39
C ILE A 36 15.39 -3.39 4.51
N ALA A 37 14.19 -3.09 5.01
CA ALA A 37 13.55 -3.88 6.06
C ALA A 37 13.27 -5.32 5.60
N LEU A 38 12.71 -5.48 4.40
CA LEU A 38 12.44 -6.78 3.81
C LEU A 38 13.73 -7.60 3.65
N TYR A 39 14.77 -7.01 3.07
CA TYR A 39 16.09 -7.64 2.96
C TYR A 39 16.66 -8.01 4.34
N GLY A 40 16.56 -7.09 5.31
CA GLY A 40 17.01 -7.32 6.69
C GLY A 40 16.29 -8.50 7.34
N PHE A 41 14.98 -8.66 7.13
CA PHE A 41 14.22 -9.80 7.66
C PHE A 41 14.68 -11.14 7.08
N PHE A 42 15.09 -11.18 5.82
CA PHE A 42 15.63 -12.40 5.22
C PHE A 42 17.04 -12.72 5.73
N VAL A 43 17.91 -11.74 5.81
CA VAL A 43 19.32 -11.94 6.27
C VAL A 43 19.40 -12.28 7.76
N SER A 44 18.54 -11.67 8.60
CA SER A 44 18.53 -11.90 10.06
C SER A 44 17.82 -13.19 10.50
N GLY A 45 17.17 -13.94 9.56
CA GLY A 45 16.38 -15.12 9.90
C GLY A 45 14.99 -14.84 10.46
N VAL A 46 14.60 -13.55 10.58
CA VAL A 46 13.23 -13.16 11.01
C VAL A 46 12.19 -13.70 10.04
N ALA A 47 12.46 -13.65 8.74
CA ALA A 47 11.55 -14.18 7.72
C ALA A 47 11.26 -15.66 7.91
N GLU A 48 12.28 -16.48 8.19
CA GLU A 48 12.12 -17.92 8.43
C GLU A 48 11.35 -18.18 9.73
N THR A 49 11.66 -17.45 10.80
CA THR A 49 10.95 -17.53 12.08
C THR A 49 9.48 -17.17 11.93
N PHE A 50 9.19 -16.10 11.19
CA PHE A 50 7.82 -15.67 10.88
C PHE A 50 7.07 -16.75 10.08
N MET A 51 7.69 -17.32 9.05
CA MET A 51 7.07 -18.39 8.26
C MET A 51 6.80 -19.66 9.10
N ARG A 52 7.72 -20.04 10.00
CA ARG A 52 7.49 -21.14 10.92
C ARG A 52 6.36 -20.85 11.91
N ALA A 53 6.25 -19.62 12.40
CA ALA A 53 5.21 -19.23 13.34
C ALA A 53 3.80 -19.29 12.70
N ILE A 54 3.68 -18.95 11.41
CA ILE A 54 2.39 -19.03 10.69
C ILE A 54 2.12 -20.40 10.08
N ALA A 55 3.15 -21.25 9.92
CA ALA A 55 2.99 -22.62 9.44
C ALA A 55 2.26 -23.44 10.51
N GLY A 56 1.14 -24.02 10.16
CA GLY A 56 0.33 -24.82 11.10
C GLY A 56 -0.73 -24.02 11.88
N ILE A 57 -0.79 -22.71 11.68
CA ILE A 57 -1.91 -21.90 12.17
C ILE A 57 -3.16 -22.23 11.32
N GLY A 58 -4.21 -22.75 11.95
CA GLY A 58 -5.49 -22.98 11.28
C GLY A 58 -6.20 -21.68 10.89
N SER A 59 -7.35 -21.81 10.21
CA SER A 59 -8.13 -20.64 9.70
C SER A 59 -8.45 -19.62 10.78
N TRP A 60 -8.78 -20.04 11.98
CA TRP A 60 -9.04 -19.12 13.13
C TRP A 60 -7.77 -18.37 13.57
N GLY A 61 -6.64 -19.04 13.59
CA GLY A 61 -5.35 -18.41 13.92
C GLY A 61 -4.93 -17.41 12.85
N MET A 62 -5.14 -17.73 11.56
CA MET A 62 -4.88 -16.80 10.45
C MET A 62 -5.80 -15.58 10.51
N LEU A 63 -7.07 -15.74 10.87
CA LEU A 63 -7.98 -14.62 11.12
C LEU A 63 -7.44 -13.73 12.24
N GLY A 64 -6.92 -14.32 13.34
CA GLY A 64 -6.27 -13.58 14.41
C GLY A 64 -5.05 -12.77 13.94
N VAL A 65 -4.20 -13.33 13.08
CA VAL A 65 -3.07 -12.62 12.46
C VAL A 65 -3.57 -11.44 11.62
N MET A 66 -4.64 -11.62 10.83
CA MET A 66 -5.24 -10.54 10.04
C MET A 66 -5.76 -9.40 10.92
N VAL A 67 -6.42 -9.74 12.05
CA VAL A 67 -6.93 -8.75 13.01
C VAL A 67 -5.78 -7.99 13.67
N LEU A 68 -4.72 -8.69 14.11
CA LEU A 68 -3.53 -8.05 14.70
C LEU A 68 -2.84 -7.11 13.69
N PHE A 69 -2.73 -7.54 12.44
CA PHE A 69 -2.18 -6.70 11.39
C PHE A 69 -3.06 -5.45 11.14
N TRP A 70 -4.38 -5.64 11.09
CA TRP A 70 -5.31 -4.52 10.94
C TRP A 70 -5.21 -3.52 12.12
N LEU A 71 -5.13 -4.01 13.36
CA LEU A 71 -4.91 -3.15 14.53
C LEU A 71 -3.57 -2.42 14.45
N GLY A 72 -2.50 -3.11 14.08
CA GLY A 72 -1.16 -2.53 13.90
C GLY A 72 -1.14 -1.43 12.84
N THR A 73 -1.78 -1.66 11.68
CA THR A 73 -1.87 -0.65 10.62
C THR A 73 -2.74 0.53 10.99
N THR A 74 -3.84 0.30 11.73
CA THR A 74 -4.70 1.37 12.25
C THR A 74 -3.95 2.22 13.29
N ALA A 75 -3.18 1.60 14.17
CA ALA A 75 -2.31 2.32 15.11
C ALA A 75 -1.25 3.14 14.38
N ALA A 76 -0.56 2.56 13.39
CA ALA A 76 0.41 3.26 12.55
C ALA A 76 -0.21 4.47 11.86
N GLN A 77 -1.42 4.31 11.31
CA GLN A 77 -2.17 5.39 10.67
C GLN A 77 -2.50 6.50 11.68
N SER A 78 -3.01 6.16 12.87
CA SER A 78 -3.34 7.16 13.89
C SER A 78 -2.12 7.98 14.32
N LEU A 79 -0.95 7.36 14.40
CA LEU A 79 0.32 8.04 14.66
C LEU A 79 0.73 8.94 13.49
N ALA A 80 0.62 8.46 12.24
CA ALA A 80 1.00 9.22 11.04
C ALA A 80 0.11 10.46 10.82
N PHE A 81 -1.14 10.43 11.29
CA PHE A 81 -2.09 11.55 11.21
C PHE A 81 -2.08 12.44 12.46
N ASN A 82 -1.23 12.16 13.44
CA ASN A 82 -1.14 12.96 14.67
C ASN A 82 -0.52 14.33 14.38
N ARG A 83 -1.28 15.41 14.58
CA ARG A 83 -0.83 16.78 14.32
C ARG A 83 0.07 17.36 15.44
N ALA A 84 0.13 16.72 16.61
CA ALA A 84 0.85 17.25 17.76
C ALA A 84 2.38 17.14 17.64
N SER A 85 2.90 16.12 16.93
CA SER A 85 4.33 15.84 16.86
C SER A 85 4.75 15.27 15.50
N ARG A 86 5.73 15.92 14.88
CA ARG A 86 6.36 15.42 13.63
C ARG A 86 7.05 14.07 13.84
N LEU A 87 7.73 13.90 14.97
CA LEU A 87 8.38 12.62 15.29
C LEU A 87 7.37 11.47 15.34
N THR A 88 6.20 11.70 15.94
CA THR A 88 5.10 10.72 15.98
C THR A 88 4.60 10.36 14.59
N GLN A 89 4.49 11.34 13.69
CA GLN A 89 4.08 11.11 12.29
C GLN A 89 5.08 10.20 11.56
N TYR A 90 6.38 10.49 11.67
CA TYR A 90 7.42 9.66 11.05
C TYR A 90 7.49 8.26 11.68
N ALA A 91 7.31 8.15 13.00
CA ALA A 91 7.24 6.85 13.68
C ALA A 91 6.05 6.01 13.18
N GLY A 92 4.88 6.63 12.96
CA GLY A 92 3.71 5.98 12.38
C GLY A 92 3.99 5.47 10.96
N LEU A 93 4.59 6.30 10.11
CA LEU A 93 4.98 5.90 8.75
C LEU A 93 5.99 4.75 8.79
N GLY A 94 7.02 4.84 9.64
CA GLY A 94 8.04 3.79 9.80
C GLY A 94 7.45 2.47 10.30
N LEU A 95 6.55 2.51 11.29
CA LEU A 95 5.84 1.33 11.78
C LEU A 95 5.03 0.67 10.67
N TYR A 96 4.33 1.47 9.86
CA TYR A 96 3.57 0.94 8.73
C TYR A 96 4.48 0.26 7.69
N VAL A 97 5.63 0.87 7.37
CA VAL A 97 6.62 0.29 6.46
C VAL A 97 7.10 -1.07 6.96
N LEU A 98 7.40 -1.22 8.26
CA LEU A 98 7.84 -2.48 8.85
C LEU A 98 6.73 -3.55 8.81
N LEU A 99 5.48 -3.17 9.13
CA LEU A 99 4.34 -4.08 9.03
C LEU A 99 4.13 -4.56 7.59
N GLN A 100 4.23 -3.68 6.61
CA GLN A 100 4.14 -4.07 5.21
C GLN A 100 5.27 -5.01 4.78
N ALA A 101 6.50 -4.78 5.25
CA ALA A 101 7.62 -5.68 4.97
C ALA A 101 7.38 -7.09 5.54
N LEU A 102 6.75 -7.22 6.72
CA LEU A 102 6.35 -8.54 7.28
C LEU A 102 5.32 -9.24 6.40
N ILE A 103 4.30 -8.53 5.92
CA ILE A 103 3.25 -9.09 5.05
C ILE A 103 3.81 -9.57 3.70
N PHE A 104 4.89 -8.96 3.21
CA PHE A 104 5.52 -9.37 1.96
C PHE A 104 6.36 -10.65 2.10
N ILE A 105 6.75 -11.08 3.31
CA ILE A 105 7.56 -12.28 3.52
C ILE A 105 6.94 -13.53 2.85
N PRO A 106 5.67 -13.91 3.14
CA PRO A 106 5.05 -15.08 2.50
C PRO A 106 4.98 -14.95 0.97
N LEU A 107 4.75 -13.74 0.47
CA LEU A 107 4.69 -13.49 -0.98
C LEU A 107 6.05 -13.70 -1.64
N ILE A 108 7.15 -13.27 -1.01
CA ILE A 108 8.51 -13.48 -1.53
C ILE A 108 8.88 -14.99 -1.51
N TYR A 109 8.53 -15.71 -0.43
CA TYR A 109 8.71 -17.17 -0.39
C TYR A 109 7.93 -17.85 -1.51
N TYR A 110 6.68 -17.46 -1.72
CA TYR A 110 5.87 -17.99 -2.82
C TYR A 110 6.50 -17.71 -4.19
N THR A 111 6.99 -16.49 -4.44
CA THR A 111 7.68 -16.18 -5.70
C THR A 111 8.96 -17.00 -5.87
N ALA A 112 9.72 -17.24 -4.82
CA ALA A 112 10.92 -18.06 -4.85
C ALA A 112 10.60 -19.54 -5.20
N ILE A 113 9.50 -20.07 -4.69
CA ILE A 113 9.05 -21.45 -5.02
C ILE A 113 8.67 -21.54 -6.50
N VAL A 114 7.83 -20.63 -6.99
CA VAL A 114 7.33 -20.64 -8.38
C VAL A 114 8.45 -20.42 -9.40
N THR A 115 9.47 -19.62 -9.04
CA THR A 115 10.63 -19.33 -9.92
C THR A 115 11.84 -20.23 -9.67
N LYS A 116 11.67 -21.31 -8.91
CA LYS A 116 12.75 -22.27 -8.61
C LYS A 116 14.02 -21.61 -8.03
N GLY A 117 13.81 -20.61 -7.16
CA GLY A 117 14.88 -19.93 -6.42
C GLY A 117 15.33 -18.58 -7.00
N ASN A 118 14.73 -18.09 -8.08
CA ASN A 118 15.05 -16.78 -8.65
C ASN A 118 13.86 -15.79 -8.59
N PRO A 119 13.48 -15.27 -7.41
CA PRO A 119 12.31 -14.37 -7.27
C PRO A 119 12.43 -13.09 -8.09
N GLY A 120 13.64 -12.67 -8.48
CA GLY A 120 13.88 -11.49 -9.32
C GLY A 120 13.15 -11.52 -10.66
N GLU A 121 12.92 -12.72 -11.22
CA GLU A 121 12.17 -12.90 -12.47
C GLU A 121 10.70 -12.41 -12.39
N ILE A 122 10.13 -12.37 -11.19
CA ILE A 122 8.78 -11.84 -10.94
C ILE A 122 8.85 -10.45 -10.34
N LEU A 123 9.74 -10.23 -9.38
CA LEU A 123 9.81 -8.97 -8.64
C LEU A 123 10.20 -7.78 -9.52
N ILE A 124 11.20 -7.96 -10.38
CA ILE A 124 11.68 -6.85 -11.24
C ILE A 124 10.57 -6.35 -12.19
N PRO A 125 9.96 -7.22 -13.04
CA PRO A 125 8.88 -6.75 -13.91
C PRO A 125 7.64 -6.27 -13.14
N ALA A 126 7.35 -6.84 -11.96
CA ALA A 126 6.24 -6.36 -11.12
C ALA A 126 6.50 -4.95 -10.57
N CYS A 127 7.71 -4.66 -10.09
CA CYS A 127 8.09 -3.31 -9.68
C CYS A 127 8.01 -2.31 -10.83
N MET A 128 8.50 -2.67 -12.01
CA MET A 128 8.43 -1.82 -13.21
C MET A 128 6.97 -1.53 -13.62
N ALA A 129 6.13 -2.57 -13.68
CA ALA A 129 4.71 -2.44 -14.03
C ALA A 129 3.96 -1.58 -13.00
N THR A 130 4.19 -1.82 -11.70
CA THR A 130 3.59 -1.03 -10.63
C THR A 130 4.04 0.43 -10.70
N GLY A 131 5.33 0.68 -10.89
CA GLY A 131 5.86 2.04 -11.04
C GLY A 131 5.24 2.77 -12.23
N ALA A 132 5.13 2.11 -13.38
CA ALA A 132 4.49 2.66 -14.56
C ALA A 132 3.00 2.99 -14.32
N LEU A 133 2.26 2.09 -13.67
CA LEU A 133 0.85 2.31 -13.30
C LEU A 133 0.71 3.50 -12.34
N VAL A 134 1.51 3.57 -11.30
CA VAL A 134 1.49 4.68 -10.32
C VAL A 134 1.76 6.01 -11.00
N VAL A 135 2.78 6.08 -11.84
CA VAL A 135 3.10 7.31 -12.60
C VAL A 135 1.95 7.69 -13.51
N ALA A 136 1.40 6.75 -14.27
CA ALA A 136 0.28 7.01 -15.18
C ALA A 136 -0.97 7.50 -14.44
N LEU A 137 -1.38 6.81 -13.34
CA LEU A 137 -2.55 7.18 -12.54
C LEU A 137 -2.37 8.56 -11.88
N THR A 138 -1.18 8.82 -11.35
CA THR A 138 -0.85 10.12 -10.77
C THR A 138 -0.90 11.21 -11.85
N ALA A 139 -0.31 10.98 -13.01
CA ALA A 139 -0.33 11.94 -14.12
C ALA A 139 -1.77 12.26 -14.56
N VAL A 140 -2.66 11.27 -14.65
CA VAL A 140 -4.08 11.48 -14.96
C VAL A 140 -4.72 12.50 -14.02
N VAL A 141 -4.52 12.37 -12.69
CA VAL A 141 -5.10 13.30 -11.71
C VAL A 141 -4.55 14.71 -11.84
N PHE A 142 -3.27 14.86 -12.18
CA PHE A 142 -2.66 16.18 -12.33
C PHE A 142 -2.95 16.84 -13.68
N MET A 143 -3.14 16.05 -14.74
CA MET A 143 -3.38 16.54 -16.09
C MET A 143 -4.87 16.76 -16.38
N THR A 144 -5.76 16.15 -15.63
CA THR A 144 -7.20 16.30 -15.79
C THR A 144 -7.80 17.21 -14.70
N ASN A 145 -8.84 17.95 -15.05
CA ASN A 145 -9.65 18.71 -14.07
C ASN A 145 -10.86 17.89 -13.59
N MET A 146 -10.81 16.57 -13.72
CA MET A 146 -11.90 15.70 -13.26
C MET A 146 -11.87 15.58 -11.75
N ASP A 147 -13.06 15.63 -11.13
CA ASP A 147 -13.22 15.27 -9.73
C ASP A 147 -13.45 13.77 -9.61
N PHE A 148 -12.55 13.09 -8.89
CA PHE A 148 -12.61 11.65 -8.67
C PHE A 148 -13.33 11.26 -7.37
N SER A 149 -14.00 12.21 -6.70
CA SER A 149 -14.71 11.98 -5.41
C SER A 149 -15.83 10.93 -5.53
N PHE A 150 -16.45 10.80 -6.70
CA PHE A 150 -17.48 9.79 -6.96
C PHE A 150 -16.97 8.34 -6.82
N LEU A 151 -15.66 8.11 -6.96
CA LEU A 151 -15.05 6.80 -6.78
C LEU A 151 -15.11 6.29 -5.34
N LYS A 152 -15.34 7.16 -4.36
CA LYS A 152 -15.41 6.80 -2.93
C LYS A 152 -16.39 5.67 -2.65
N VAL A 153 -17.57 5.74 -3.24
CA VAL A 153 -18.62 4.70 -3.05
C VAL A 153 -18.17 3.36 -3.64
N ALA A 154 -17.61 3.38 -4.85
CA ALA A 154 -17.10 2.18 -5.51
C ALA A 154 -15.96 1.53 -4.71
N ILE A 155 -15.06 2.35 -4.14
CA ILE A 155 -13.95 1.90 -3.29
C ILE A 155 -14.48 1.23 -2.02
N VAL A 156 -15.46 1.84 -1.33
CA VAL A 156 -16.03 1.27 -0.10
C VAL A 156 -16.70 -0.08 -0.42
N ILE A 157 -17.54 -0.15 -1.43
CA ILE A 157 -18.23 -1.39 -1.82
C ILE A 157 -17.19 -2.44 -2.24
N GLY A 158 -16.25 -2.09 -3.11
CA GLY A 158 -15.20 -2.99 -3.58
C GLY A 158 -14.33 -3.53 -2.46
N SER A 159 -13.99 -2.69 -1.47
CA SER A 159 -13.20 -3.09 -0.30
C SER A 159 -13.95 -4.07 0.61
N ILE A 160 -15.24 -3.83 0.85
CA ILE A 160 -16.10 -4.74 1.64
C ILE A 160 -16.24 -6.08 0.92
N CYS A 161 -16.50 -6.08 -0.38
CA CYS A 161 -16.56 -7.30 -1.19
C CYS A 161 -15.24 -8.07 -1.18
N ALA A 162 -14.12 -7.38 -1.36
CA ALA A 162 -12.79 -7.99 -1.33
C ALA A 162 -12.50 -8.64 0.02
N LEU A 163 -12.78 -7.94 1.13
CA LEU A 163 -12.63 -8.48 2.49
C LEU A 163 -13.51 -9.71 2.71
N GLY A 164 -14.77 -9.65 2.29
CA GLY A 164 -15.70 -10.78 2.38
C GLY A 164 -15.19 -12.01 1.62
N ILE A 165 -14.70 -11.83 0.39
CA ILE A 165 -14.12 -12.91 -0.41
C ILE A 165 -12.89 -13.51 0.29
N VAL A 166 -12.01 -12.69 0.85
CA VAL A 166 -10.82 -13.17 1.59
C VAL A 166 -11.23 -14.00 2.80
N ILE A 167 -12.20 -13.53 3.61
CA ILE A 167 -12.69 -14.27 4.79
C ILE A 167 -13.32 -15.59 4.37
N VAL A 168 -14.20 -15.58 3.37
CA VAL A 168 -14.85 -16.81 2.87
C VAL A 168 -13.80 -17.79 2.34
N SER A 169 -12.83 -17.33 1.57
CA SER A 169 -11.77 -18.20 1.02
C SER A 169 -10.95 -18.89 2.12
N LEU A 170 -10.72 -18.20 3.24
CA LEU A 170 -9.98 -18.75 4.38
C LEU A 170 -10.69 -19.94 5.03
N PHE A 171 -12.02 -19.91 5.14
CA PHE A 171 -12.80 -20.99 5.74
C PHE A 171 -13.23 -22.06 4.72
N ALA A 172 -13.48 -21.67 3.47
CA ALA A 172 -13.87 -22.60 2.42
C ALA A 172 -12.65 -23.36 1.82
N GLY A 173 -11.41 -22.97 2.17
CA GLY A 173 -10.20 -23.57 1.60
C GLY A 173 -9.98 -23.20 0.13
N TRP A 174 -10.63 -22.16 -0.38
CA TRP A 174 -10.49 -21.71 -1.77
C TRP A 174 -9.20 -20.93 -1.95
N THR A 175 -8.50 -21.22 -3.04
CA THR A 175 -7.37 -20.37 -3.46
C THR A 175 -7.90 -19.13 -4.17
N LEU A 176 -7.48 -17.95 -3.71
CA LEU A 176 -7.76 -16.69 -4.39
C LEU A 176 -6.90 -16.62 -5.67
N GLY A 177 -7.47 -17.01 -6.78
CA GLY A 177 -6.79 -17.14 -8.07
C GLY A 177 -6.38 -15.80 -8.69
N THR A 178 -5.83 -15.89 -9.90
CA THR A 178 -5.34 -14.74 -10.70
C THR A 178 -6.40 -13.66 -10.91
N TRP A 179 -7.67 -14.03 -11.10
CA TRP A 179 -8.77 -13.07 -11.28
C TRP A 179 -9.00 -12.17 -10.08
N PHE A 180 -8.83 -12.70 -8.87
CA PHE A 180 -8.90 -11.86 -7.66
C PHE A 180 -7.77 -10.81 -7.66
N SER A 181 -6.55 -11.18 -8.07
CA SER A 181 -5.45 -10.23 -8.17
C SER A 181 -5.73 -9.13 -9.21
N VAL A 182 -6.32 -9.48 -10.36
CA VAL A 182 -6.75 -8.48 -11.35
C VAL A 182 -7.80 -7.54 -10.78
N ALA A 183 -8.83 -8.06 -10.12
CA ALA A 183 -9.86 -7.23 -9.48
C ALA A 183 -9.27 -6.27 -8.43
N MET A 184 -8.32 -6.75 -7.63
CA MET A 184 -7.63 -5.92 -6.62
C MET A 184 -6.73 -4.86 -7.25
N ILE A 185 -6.06 -5.16 -8.38
CA ILE A 185 -5.28 -4.15 -9.13
C ILE A 185 -6.19 -3.03 -9.61
N VAL A 186 -7.37 -3.35 -10.18
CA VAL A 186 -8.35 -2.35 -10.60
C VAL A 186 -8.86 -1.55 -9.40
N LEU A 187 -9.17 -2.20 -8.29
CA LEU A 187 -9.58 -1.53 -7.06
C LEU A 187 -8.50 -0.58 -6.56
N MET A 188 -7.23 -1.02 -6.51
CA MET A 188 -6.11 -0.19 -6.06
C MET A 188 -5.84 0.98 -7.01
N ALA A 189 -5.98 0.79 -8.33
CA ALA A 189 -5.90 1.89 -9.29
C ALA A 189 -6.97 2.96 -9.01
N THR A 190 -8.21 2.52 -8.74
CA THR A 190 -9.32 3.41 -8.35
C THR A 190 -9.03 4.15 -7.04
N VAL A 191 -8.47 3.45 -6.05
CA VAL A 191 -8.06 4.04 -4.76
C VAL A 191 -6.97 5.09 -4.97
N ILE A 192 -5.97 4.82 -5.80
CA ILE A 192 -4.87 5.76 -6.10
C ILE A 192 -5.39 7.04 -6.77
N LEU A 193 -6.29 6.91 -7.74
CA LEU A 193 -6.93 8.07 -8.38
C LEU A 193 -7.67 8.94 -7.34
N TYR A 194 -8.53 8.30 -6.54
CA TYR A 194 -9.30 8.98 -5.49
C TYR A 194 -8.40 9.67 -4.46
N GLN A 195 -7.42 8.94 -3.90
CA GLN A 195 -6.53 9.46 -2.86
C GLN A 195 -5.63 10.59 -3.38
N THR A 196 -5.08 10.45 -4.60
CA THR A 196 -4.27 11.52 -5.20
C THR A 196 -5.11 12.78 -5.42
N ASN A 197 -6.36 12.62 -5.85
CA ASN A 197 -7.31 13.73 -6.00
C ASN A 197 -7.64 14.38 -4.64
N GLU A 198 -7.89 13.58 -3.61
CA GLU A 198 -8.18 14.05 -2.25
C GLU A 198 -6.98 14.80 -1.66
N ILE A 199 -5.76 14.27 -1.81
CA ILE A 199 -4.51 14.93 -1.38
C ILE A 199 -4.34 16.29 -2.06
N LYS A 200 -4.59 16.35 -3.38
CA LYS A 200 -4.46 17.58 -4.16
C LYS A 200 -5.45 18.65 -3.73
N ASN A 201 -6.71 18.27 -3.39
CA ASN A 201 -7.82 19.20 -3.26
C ASN A 201 -8.23 19.49 -1.80
N THR A 202 -7.92 18.62 -0.84
CA THR A 202 -8.45 18.71 0.53
C THR A 202 -7.40 18.73 1.64
N MET A 203 -6.18 18.21 1.38
CA MET A 203 -5.13 18.20 2.40
C MET A 203 -4.48 19.57 2.58
N GLU A 204 -4.00 19.81 3.81
CA GLU A 204 -3.24 21.01 4.15
C GLU A 204 -1.75 20.83 3.81
N THR A 205 -1.08 21.92 3.50
CA THR A 205 0.33 21.94 3.07
C THR A 205 1.31 21.39 4.12
N ASP A 206 0.89 21.33 5.39
CA ASP A 206 1.68 20.77 6.48
C ASP A 206 1.52 19.24 6.64
N GLN A 207 0.53 18.63 5.98
CA GLN A 207 0.18 17.19 6.12
C GLN A 207 0.97 16.27 5.18
N HIS A 208 2.17 16.65 4.75
CA HIS A 208 2.97 15.87 3.79
C HIS A 208 3.32 14.45 4.27
N VAL A 209 3.44 14.19 5.58
CA VAL A 209 3.70 12.84 6.13
C VAL A 209 2.45 11.96 6.04
N ALA A 210 1.28 12.50 6.39
CA ALA A 210 0.01 11.80 6.24
C ALA A 210 -0.30 11.49 4.76
N ALA A 211 -0.04 12.46 3.86
CA ALA A 211 -0.16 12.27 2.42
C ALA A 211 0.78 11.16 1.92
N ALA A 212 2.03 11.14 2.38
CA ALA A 212 2.99 10.10 2.03
C ALA A 212 2.56 8.72 2.55
N PHE A 213 2.01 8.64 3.77
CA PHE A 213 1.45 7.41 4.32
C PHE A 213 0.34 6.85 3.43
N VAL A 214 -0.62 7.69 3.05
CA VAL A 214 -1.76 7.31 2.20
C VAL A 214 -1.29 6.78 0.84
N LEU A 215 -0.40 7.50 0.17
CA LEU A 215 0.13 7.08 -1.14
C LEU A 215 0.97 5.81 -1.03
N PHE A 216 1.89 5.73 -0.05
CA PHE A 216 2.71 4.55 0.14
C PHE A 216 1.85 3.31 0.40
N SER A 217 0.81 3.43 1.24
CA SER A 217 -0.08 2.30 1.55
C SER A 217 -0.78 1.74 0.32
N SER A 218 -1.24 2.60 -0.58
CA SER A 218 -1.92 2.20 -1.80
C SER A 218 -0.94 1.65 -2.85
N PHE A 219 0.23 2.26 -2.98
CA PHE A 219 1.24 1.83 -3.94
C PHE A 219 1.85 0.48 -3.56
N VAL A 220 2.14 0.25 -2.27
CA VAL A 220 2.67 -1.04 -1.79
C VAL A 220 1.62 -2.15 -1.91
N THR A 221 0.33 -1.84 -1.67
CA THR A 221 -0.76 -2.80 -1.87
C THR A 221 -0.95 -3.13 -3.35
N LEU A 222 -0.85 -2.14 -4.25
CA LEU A 222 -0.85 -2.38 -5.69
C LEU A 222 0.30 -3.31 -6.08
N LEU A 223 1.53 -3.03 -5.59
CA LEU A 223 2.71 -3.87 -5.84
C LEU A 223 2.46 -5.32 -5.39
N PHE A 224 1.86 -5.52 -4.21
CA PHE A 224 1.51 -6.86 -3.70
C PHE A 224 0.68 -7.65 -4.71
N TYR A 225 -0.40 -7.05 -5.23
CA TYR A 225 -1.29 -7.74 -6.17
C TYR A 225 -0.70 -7.89 -7.56
N VAL A 226 0.18 -6.98 -8.00
CA VAL A 226 0.92 -7.13 -9.28
C VAL A 226 1.92 -8.28 -9.17
N ILE A 227 2.68 -8.40 -8.07
CA ILE A 227 3.57 -9.55 -7.83
C ILE A 227 2.76 -10.84 -7.83
N ARG A 228 1.64 -10.88 -7.11
CA ARG A 228 0.76 -12.04 -7.04
C ARG A 228 0.18 -12.43 -8.40
N LEU A 229 -0.18 -11.45 -9.23
CA LEU A 229 -0.65 -11.67 -10.60
C LEU A 229 0.44 -12.32 -11.46
N PHE A 230 1.68 -11.84 -11.37
CA PHE A 230 2.79 -12.39 -12.16
C PHE A 230 3.23 -13.77 -11.68
N ALA A 231 3.16 -14.02 -10.38
CA ALA A 231 3.42 -15.33 -9.80
C ALA A 231 2.36 -16.36 -10.23
N GLY A 232 1.08 -16.03 -10.15
CA GLY A 232 -0.03 -16.92 -10.53
C GLY A 232 -0.15 -17.21 -12.03
N ARG A 233 0.59 -16.52 -12.89
CA ARG A 233 0.68 -16.84 -14.33
C ARG A 233 1.67 -17.95 -14.65
N ARG A 234 2.49 -18.33 -13.68
CA ARG A 234 3.53 -19.35 -13.84
C ARG A 234 3.15 -20.70 -13.23
N GLU A 235 1.97 -20.79 -12.58
CA GLU A 235 1.34 -22.04 -12.20
C GLU A 235 0.65 -22.70 -13.39
#